data_9f286d611ad6afa386b5b3f4db0cf16b
#
_entry.id   9f286d611ad6afa386b5b3f4db0cf16b
#
_cell.length_a   1.000
_cell.length_b   1.000
_cell.length_c   1.000
_cell.angle_alpha   90.00
_cell.angle_beta   90.00
_cell.angle_gamma   90.00
#
_symmetry.space_group_name_H-M   'P 1'
#
loop_
_entity.id
_entity.type
_entity.pdbx_description
1 polymer ?
#
loop_
_entity_poly.entity_id
_entity_poly.type
_entity_poly.pdbx_seq_one_letter_code
_entity_poly.pdbx_strand_id
1 'polypeptide(L)'
;MRKISSLFSKNKIFILLFFAVLSGILILRLFLSVWGRVPTAHYRILTEMSVEVQHEDGTVDNYNSHLFKFTSKQDKIIMHIPLKKEWKKMHHAVNFYFYNSVIKAYHKDRLIAYYGDNLKRHMIGNQKVCIPVPMDAYGSEIRVEIFPKLDFMENNFDSPVLMEEENSVFFAIIGQETSYAIFVMTLVASFLAMMVFAFFSVSDAYAREGFWLMTMIFAITLWHLGNSGMMYMLSNCEDLSAICEYIGMYLLLPSAPLYGSYETERPKVRKYLRYSGLTLFFLFILSLFLYFLPTGYNYVWNLRGAQALQLLMLLSTIISLLFPGRVVKSSSDHVLGGGLIFVAILGVMEQVRIILSAKVTDKWPLFMQWFIKIHYSKVLIMLMIFVLITAYSFKLIIVMQKNLEEKHLRVLAYSDNLTGIGNRQYLQRKIDVLDNQHFTDYGVIFIDINDLKYTNDYFGHDCGDQLIRMVATAIREAVNASGGFCGRNGGDEFLAFIFPEDYTLTVAEKICENLETIKEKVCFPVSISYGIATYGELAARLRLKGEFVSTSQIIQKADRRMYEQKSAFKKNRKKYHEKEGRGI
;
A
#
# COMPACT_ATOMS: atom_id res chain seq x y z
N MET A 1 9.79 19.95 14.35
CA MET A 1 8.85 19.01 13.68
C MET A 1 8.48 19.41 12.25
N ARG A 2 8.17 20.69 11.90
CA ARG A 2 7.81 21.11 10.52
C ARG A 2 8.92 20.88 9.46
N LYS A 3 10.20 21.06 9.78
CA LYS A 3 11.32 20.78 8.85
C LYS A 3 11.48 19.28 8.53
N ILE A 4 11.21 18.40 9.49
CA ILE A 4 11.26 16.95 9.30
C ILE A 4 10.09 16.49 8.41
N SER A 5 8.88 17.03 8.60
CA SER A 5 7.72 16.70 7.75
C SER A 5 7.88 17.16 6.29
N SER A 6 8.56 18.30 6.06
CA SER A 6 8.82 18.80 4.68
C SER A 6 9.93 18.00 3.98
N LEU A 7 10.94 17.54 4.71
CA LEU A 7 11.99 16.65 4.18
C LEU A 7 11.41 15.28 3.77
N PHE A 8 10.53 14.72 4.60
CA PHE A 8 9.81 13.48 4.30
C PHE A 8 8.80 13.64 3.15
N SER A 9 8.19 14.82 2.98
CA SER A 9 7.27 15.09 1.87
C SER A 9 7.96 15.09 0.50
N LYS A 10 9.16 15.67 0.40
CA LYS A 10 9.96 15.67 -0.85
C LYS A 10 10.58 14.29 -1.18
N ASN A 11 10.85 13.48 -0.17
CA ASN A 11 11.53 12.19 -0.34
C ASN A 11 10.59 10.98 -0.33
N LYS A 12 9.27 11.16 -0.22
CA LYS A 12 8.29 10.04 -0.20
C LYS A 12 8.43 9.10 -1.41
N ILE A 13 8.61 9.64 -2.59
CA ILE A 13 8.79 8.87 -3.83
C ILE A 13 10.13 8.12 -3.81
N PHE A 14 11.19 8.77 -3.31
CA PHE A 14 12.52 8.17 -3.22
C PHE A 14 12.57 7.01 -2.21
N ILE A 15 11.90 7.16 -1.07
CA ILE A 15 11.77 6.11 -0.04
C ILE A 15 10.97 4.92 -0.59
N LEU A 16 9.84 5.17 -1.28
CA LEU A 16 9.04 4.14 -1.94
C LEU A 16 9.83 3.41 -3.04
N LEU A 17 10.55 4.15 -3.89
CA LEU A 17 11.44 3.58 -4.91
C LEU A 17 12.58 2.77 -4.29
N PHE A 18 13.20 3.26 -3.22
CA PHE A 18 14.25 2.55 -2.50
C PHE A 18 13.75 1.21 -1.96
N PHE A 19 12.59 1.20 -1.27
CA PHE A 19 12.00 -0.04 -0.76
C PHE A 19 11.51 -0.97 -1.89
N ALA A 20 11.00 -0.44 -2.99
CA ALA A 20 10.62 -1.22 -4.15
C ALA A 20 11.85 -1.88 -4.82
N VAL A 21 12.94 -1.16 -4.98
CA VAL A 21 14.20 -1.70 -5.52
C VAL A 21 14.81 -2.71 -4.57
N LEU A 22 14.85 -2.41 -3.26
CA LEU A 22 15.37 -3.33 -2.24
C LEU A 22 14.54 -4.62 -2.19
N SER A 23 13.21 -4.52 -2.24
CA SER A 23 12.32 -5.67 -2.31
C SER A 23 12.53 -6.46 -3.60
N GLY A 24 12.67 -5.79 -4.74
CA GLY A 24 12.97 -6.43 -6.03
C GLY A 24 14.30 -7.22 -6.00
N ILE A 25 15.34 -6.66 -5.41
CA ILE A 25 16.66 -7.33 -5.25
C ILE A 25 16.55 -8.54 -4.30
N LEU A 26 15.86 -8.39 -3.17
CA LEU A 26 15.63 -9.48 -2.21
C LEU A 26 14.84 -10.62 -2.84
N ILE A 27 13.78 -10.29 -3.57
CA ILE A 27 12.92 -11.21 -4.30
C ILE A 27 13.73 -11.94 -5.37
N LEU A 28 14.48 -11.20 -6.21
CA LEU A 28 15.33 -11.77 -7.24
C LEU A 28 16.38 -12.72 -6.64
N ARG A 29 16.99 -12.35 -5.53
CA ARG A 29 17.98 -13.18 -4.83
C ARG A 29 17.34 -14.46 -4.25
N LEU A 30 16.15 -14.36 -3.67
CA LEU A 30 15.37 -15.51 -3.20
C LEU A 30 14.97 -16.41 -4.36
N PHE A 31 14.48 -15.84 -5.47
CA PHE A 31 14.15 -16.53 -6.70
C PHE A 31 15.35 -17.28 -7.26
N LEU A 32 16.47 -16.61 -7.45
CA LEU A 32 17.69 -17.24 -7.99
C LEU A 32 18.26 -18.31 -7.04
N SER A 33 18.14 -18.14 -5.72
CA SER A 33 18.60 -19.13 -4.75
C SER A 33 17.77 -20.42 -4.76
N VAL A 34 16.47 -20.30 -5.05
CA VAL A 34 15.56 -21.45 -5.14
C VAL A 34 15.62 -22.04 -6.54
N TRP A 35 15.53 -21.21 -7.60
CA TRP A 35 15.49 -21.63 -8.99
C TRP A 35 16.78 -22.33 -9.45
N GLY A 36 17.93 -21.80 -9.01
CA GLY A 36 19.23 -22.40 -9.34
C GLY A 36 19.53 -23.72 -8.61
N ARG A 37 18.67 -24.11 -7.67
CA ARG A 37 18.80 -25.35 -6.89
C ARG A 37 17.74 -26.39 -7.18
N VAL A 38 16.66 -26.05 -7.93
CA VAL A 38 15.66 -27.03 -8.30
C VAL A 38 16.35 -28.02 -9.25
N PRO A 39 16.65 -29.23 -8.80
CA PRO A 39 17.30 -30.20 -9.67
C PRO A 39 16.32 -30.57 -10.77
N THR A 40 16.83 -30.87 -11.95
CA THR A 40 16.13 -31.68 -12.95
C THR A 40 16.00 -33.11 -12.41
N ALA A 41 15.35 -33.21 -11.23
CA ALA A 41 15.33 -34.45 -10.47
C ALA A 41 14.50 -35.49 -11.19
N HIS A 42 15.08 -36.65 -11.40
CA HIS A 42 14.35 -37.83 -11.80
C HIS A 42 13.46 -38.26 -10.63
N TYR A 43 12.18 -37.89 -10.69
CA TYR A 43 11.17 -38.38 -9.76
C TYR A 43 10.23 -39.37 -10.48
N ARG A 44 9.62 -40.25 -9.72
CA ARG A 44 8.62 -41.19 -10.21
C ARG A 44 7.36 -41.08 -9.40
N ILE A 45 6.25 -40.85 -10.05
CA ILE A 45 4.93 -40.92 -9.44
C ILE A 45 4.57 -42.40 -9.23
N LEU A 46 4.26 -42.77 -8.01
CA LEU A 46 3.90 -44.13 -7.64
C LEU A 46 2.38 -44.28 -7.80
N THR A 47 1.95 -44.86 -8.93
CA THR A 47 0.53 -45.11 -9.22
C THR A 47 0.10 -46.53 -8.87
N GLU A 48 1.04 -47.46 -8.80
CA GLU A 48 0.79 -48.88 -8.42
C GLU A 48 0.88 -48.95 -6.89
N MET A 49 -0.24 -48.93 -6.19
CA MET A 49 -0.35 -49.13 -4.75
C MET A 49 -1.71 -49.69 -4.39
N SER A 50 -1.82 -50.37 -3.26
CA SER A 50 -3.09 -50.73 -2.64
C SER A 50 -3.29 -50.01 -1.33
N VAL A 51 -4.51 -49.59 -1.07
CA VAL A 51 -4.90 -48.91 0.16
C VAL A 51 -6.06 -49.66 0.78
N GLU A 52 -5.88 -50.04 2.05
CA GLU A 52 -6.88 -50.67 2.90
C GLU A 52 -7.36 -49.65 3.89
N VAL A 53 -8.67 -49.40 3.97
CA VAL A 53 -9.29 -48.53 4.98
C VAL A 53 -10.08 -49.41 5.94
N GLN A 54 -9.62 -49.49 7.17
CA GLN A 54 -10.27 -50.22 8.25
C GLN A 54 -11.17 -49.25 9.02
N HIS A 55 -12.47 -49.46 8.96
CA HIS A 55 -13.46 -48.64 9.64
C HIS A 55 -13.67 -49.06 11.09
N GLU A 56 -14.21 -48.14 11.89
CA GLU A 56 -14.52 -48.40 13.32
C GLU A 56 -15.48 -49.57 13.54
N ASP A 57 -16.42 -49.78 12.58
CA ASP A 57 -17.39 -50.89 12.64
C ASP A 57 -16.80 -52.25 12.25
N GLY A 58 -15.50 -52.30 11.96
CA GLY A 58 -14.79 -53.51 11.56
C GLY A 58 -14.91 -53.83 10.08
N THR A 59 -15.57 -52.99 9.29
CA THR A 59 -15.60 -53.14 7.81
C THR A 59 -14.26 -52.70 7.21
N VAL A 60 -13.90 -53.30 6.10
CA VAL A 60 -12.64 -53.03 5.38
C VAL A 60 -12.90 -52.76 3.94
N ASP A 61 -12.53 -51.56 3.49
CA ASP A 61 -12.58 -51.16 2.11
C ASP A 61 -11.19 -51.25 1.45
N ASN A 62 -11.11 -51.86 0.27
CA ASN A 62 -9.86 -52.02 -0.48
C ASN A 62 -9.88 -51.17 -1.76
N TYR A 63 -8.83 -50.41 -1.97
CA TYR A 63 -8.62 -49.55 -3.13
C TYR A 63 -7.30 -49.90 -3.81
N ASN A 64 -7.31 -50.02 -5.14
CA ASN A 64 -6.09 -50.26 -5.96
C ASN A 64 -5.57 -48.93 -6.56
N SER A 65 -5.67 -47.86 -5.83
CA SER A 65 -5.22 -46.53 -6.26
C SER A 65 -4.95 -45.64 -5.06
N HIS A 66 -4.33 -44.47 -5.30
CA HIS A 66 -4.18 -43.42 -4.33
C HIS A 66 -5.50 -42.70 -3.98
N LEU A 67 -6.56 -42.96 -4.73
CA LEU A 67 -7.91 -42.38 -4.46
C LEU A 67 -8.70 -43.34 -3.57
N PHE A 68 -8.82 -43.01 -2.33
CA PHE A 68 -9.58 -43.77 -1.34
C PHE A 68 -10.48 -42.82 -0.50
N LYS A 69 -11.47 -43.38 0.16
CA LYS A 69 -12.39 -42.62 1.02
C LYS A 69 -12.27 -43.13 2.45
N PHE A 70 -12.26 -42.23 3.39
CA PHE A 70 -12.47 -42.52 4.78
C PHE A 70 -13.48 -41.53 5.38
N THR A 71 -14.20 -41.90 6.41
CA THR A 71 -15.35 -41.15 6.93
C THR A 71 -15.18 -40.73 8.38
N SER A 72 -14.27 -41.35 9.12
CA SER A 72 -14.09 -41.11 10.53
C SER A 72 -12.61 -40.93 10.91
N LYS A 73 -12.34 -40.13 11.95
CA LYS A 73 -11.02 -40.07 12.59
C LYS A 73 -10.60 -41.38 13.28
N GLN A 74 -11.53 -42.32 13.43
CA GLN A 74 -11.27 -43.64 14.01
C GLN A 74 -10.88 -44.67 12.95
N ASP A 75 -10.99 -44.33 11.67
CA ASP A 75 -10.54 -45.18 10.58
C ASP A 75 -9.01 -45.31 10.60
N LYS A 76 -8.52 -46.51 10.31
CA LYS A 76 -7.10 -46.78 10.09
C LYS A 76 -6.86 -47.01 8.62
N ILE A 77 -5.93 -46.26 8.02
CA ILE A 77 -5.59 -46.38 6.62
C ILE A 77 -4.24 -47.10 6.52
N ILE A 78 -4.16 -48.15 5.72
CA ILE A 78 -2.94 -48.91 5.47
C ILE A 78 -2.63 -48.83 3.99
N MET A 79 -1.50 -48.21 3.65
CA MET A 79 -1.03 -48.11 2.26
C MET A 79 0.12 -49.06 2.03
N HIS A 80 0.03 -49.90 0.98
CA HIS A 80 1.07 -50.77 0.50
C HIS A 80 1.71 -50.20 -0.75
N ILE A 81 2.96 -49.80 -0.67
CA ILE A 81 3.71 -49.14 -1.73
C ILE A 81 4.77 -50.12 -2.26
N PRO A 82 4.56 -50.81 -3.39
CA PRO A 82 5.50 -51.74 -3.95
C PRO A 82 6.71 -51.01 -4.55
N LEU A 83 7.91 -51.50 -4.30
CA LEU A 83 9.15 -50.97 -4.81
C LEU A 83 9.81 -51.96 -5.77
N LYS A 84 9.96 -51.60 -7.06
CA LYS A 84 10.56 -52.45 -8.07
C LYS A 84 12.07 -52.58 -7.88
N LYS A 85 12.63 -53.79 -8.08
CA LYS A 85 14.07 -54.06 -7.93
C LYS A 85 14.95 -53.20 -8.85
N GLU A 86 14.46 -52.88 -10.03
CA GLU A 86 15.15 -52.06 -11.03
C GLU A 86 15.41 -50.60 -10.58
N TRP A 87 14.68 -50.13 -9.57
CA TRP A 87 14.83 -48.77 -9.04
C TRP A 87 15.98 -48.62 -8.03
N LYS A 88 16.66 -49.71 -7.69
CA LYS A 88 17.77 -49.75 -6.75
C LYS A 88 19.06 -49.14 -7.35
N LYS A 89 19.08 -47.84 -7.56
CA LYS A 89 20.28 -47.15 -8.07
C LYS A 89 20.85 -46.10 -7.11
N MET A 90 20.04 -45.51 -6.23
CA MET A 90 20.37 -44.40 -5.32
C MET A 90 19.59 -44.52 -4.04
N HIS A 91 19.99 -43.70 -3.05
CA HIS A 91 19.17 -43.48 -1.82
C HIS A 91 17.94 -42.69 -2.22
N HIS A 92 16.76 -43.31 -2.13
CA HIS A 92 15.48 -42.66 -2.41
C HIS A 92 14.67 -42.45 -1.13
N ALA A 93 13.71 -41.52 -1.22
CA ALA A 93 12.63 -41.38 -0.27
C ALA A 93 11.27 -41.37 -1.00
N VAL A 94 10.26 -41.91 -0.33
CA VAL A 94 8.87 -41.79 -0.75
C VAL A 94 8.29 -40.53 -0.11
N ASN A 95 7.83 -39.60 -0.94
CA ASN A 95 7.31 -38.32 -0.51
C ASN A 95 5.82 -38.18 -0.85
N PHE A 96 5.03 -37.69 0.09
CA PHE A 96 3.63 -37.33 -0.10
C PHE A 96 3.17 -36.35 0.98
N TYR A 97 1.97 -35.77 0.81
CA TYR A 97 1.33 -34.95 1.82
C TYR A 97 0.19 -35.69 2.49
N PHE A 98 0.02 -35.47 3.76
CA PHE A 98 -1.14 -35.94 4.49
C PHE A 98 -1.58 -34.96 5.57
N TYR A 99 -2.88 -34.87 5.80
CA TYR A 99 -3.46 -33.91 6.73
C TYR A 99 -3.64 -34.50 8.14
N ASN A 100 -3.25 -33.76 9.16
CA ASN A 100 -3.59 -33.97 10.57
C ASN A 100 -3.65 -35.45 11.01
N SER A 101 -2.60 -36.21 10.72
CA SER A 101 -2.56 -37.64 10.96
C SER A 101 -1.26 -38.09 11.61
N VAL A 102 -1.34 -39.17 12.39
CA VAL A 102 -0.15 -39.91 12.83
C VAL A 102 0.20 -40.92 11.74
N ILE A 103 1.45 -40.97 11.32
CA ILE A 103 1.92 -41.81 10.22
C ILE A 103 3.08 -42.68 10.71
N LYS A 104 2.98 -43.97 10.48
CA LYS A 104 4.01 -44.96 10.78
C LYS A 104 4.34 -45.72 9.49
N ALA A 105 5.60 -45.72 9.09
CA ALA A 105 6.04 -46.46 7.92
C ALA A 105 6.90 -47.65 8.35
N TYR A 106 6.64 -48.80 7.74
CA TYR A 106 7.31 -50.06 8.05
C TYR A 106 7.87 -50.70 6.78
N HIS A 107 9.06 -51.28 6.88
CA HIS A 107 9.57 -52.25 5.94
C HIS A 107 9.64 -53.59 6.65
N LYS A 108 8.86 -54.58 6.18
CA LYS A 108 8.56 -55.81 6.95
C LYS A 108 7.98 -55.39 8.32
N ASP A 109 8.62 -55.79 9.42
CA ASP A 109 8.16 -55.44 10.77
C ASP A 109 9.02 -54.31 11.43
N ARG A 110 9.99 -53.75 10.69
CA ARG A 110 10.86 -52.68 11.16
C ARG A 110 10.24 -51.32 10.88
N LEU A 111 10.02 -50.51 11.93
CA LEU A 111 9.63 -49.10 11.77
C LEU A 111 10.78 -48.31 11.12
N ILE A 112 10.52 -47.68 9.98
CA ILE A 112 11.50 -46.90 9.20
C ILE A 112 11.25 -45.37 9.27
N ALA A 113 10.01 -44.96 9.52
CA ALA A 113 9.67 -43.56 9.72
C ALA A 113 8.45 -43.40 10.62
N TYR A 114 8.43 -42.31 11.39
CA TYR A 114 7.32 -41.94 12.27
C TYR A 114 7.08 -40.45 12.21
N TYR A 115 5.83 -40.04 11.97
CA TYR A 115 5.38 -38.64 11.93
C TYR A 115 4.19 -38.48 12.87
N GLY A 116 4.12 -37.33 13.55
CA GLY A 116 3.00 -36.97 14.43
C GLY A 116 3.35 -36.90 15.92
N ASP A 117 4.62 -36.97 16.32
CA ASP A 117 5.05 -36.71 17.70
C ASP A 117 4.70 -35.28 18.15
N ASN A 118 4.68 -34.35 17.21
CA ASN A 118 4.30 -32.97 17.43
C ASN A 118 2.79 -32.76 17.63
N LEU A 119 1.97 -33.80 17.54
CA LEU A 119 0.52 -33.76 17.93
C LEU A 119 0.28 -33.27 19.35
N LYS A 120 1.29 -33.26 20.21
CA LYS A 120 1.26 -32.60 21.52
C LYS A 120 1.13 -31.07 21.38
N ARG A 121 1.51 -30.50 20.27
CA ARG A 121 1.33 -29.09 19.88
C ARG A 121 0.17 -29.00 18.90
N HIS A 122 -0.98 -29.20 19.30
CA HIS A 122 -2.33 -28.87 18.83
C HIS A 122 -2.66 -28.63 17.34
N MET A 123 -1.70 -28.51 16.41
CA MET A 123 -1.97 -28.26 14.99
C MET A 123 -0.91 -28.90 14.10
N ILE A 124 -1.34 -29.79 13.20
CA ILE A 124 -0.46 -30.38 12.18
C ILE A 124 -1.05 -30.08 10.80
N GLY A 125 -1.61 -29.26 10.31
CA GLY A 125 -2.13 -28.96 8.97
C GLY A 125 -1.71 -29.95 7.90
N ASN A 126 -1.34 -29.47 6.75
CA ASN A 126 -0.81 -30.28 5.64
C ASN A 126 0.62 -30.72 5.96
N GLN A 127 0.80 -31.98 6.20
CA GLN A 127 2.05 -32.56 6.70
C GLN A 127 2.82 -33.18 5.54
N LYS A 128 4.07 -32.78 5.38
CA LYS A 128 5.00 -33.41 4.45
C LYS A 128 5.54 -34.70 5.08
N VAL A 129 5.38 -35.80 4.38
CA VAL A 129 5.91 -37.10 4.75
C VAL A 129 7.06 -37.45 3.81
N CYS A 130 8.23 -37.79 4.36
CA CYS A 130 9.41 -38.18 3.63
C CYS A 130 9.93 -39.50 4.23
N ILE A 131 9.62 -40.62 3.63
CA ILE A 131 9.98 -41.95 4.13
C ILE A 131 11.26 -42.40 3.44
N PRO A 132 12.41 -42.48 4.15
CA PRO A 132 13.63 -43.01 3.57
C PRO A 132 13.46 -44.49 3.19
N VAL A 133 13.87 -44.83 1.99
CA VAL A 133 13.76 -46.21 1.44
C VAL A 133 15.01 -47.01 1.79
N PRO A 134 14.93 -48.03 2.65
CA PRO A 134 16.06 -48.91 2.93
C PRO A 134 16.49 -49.67 1.66
N MET A 135 17.77 -49.90 1.51
CA MET A 135 18.35 -50.56 0.31
C MET A 135 17.84 -52.01 0.13
N ASP A 136 17.36 -52.64 1.16
CA ASP A 136 16.78 -54.00 1.15
C ASP A 136 15.26 -54.01 0.91
N ALA A 137 14.63 -52.82 0.80
CA ALA A 137 13.21 -52.68 0.49
C ALA A 137 12.88 -52.86 -1.01
N TYR A 138 13.86 -52.69 -1.88
CA TYR A 138 13.65 -52.86 -3.33
C TYR A 138 13.33 -54.34 -3.71
N GLY A 139 12.18 -54.54 -4.32
CA GLY A 139 11.62 -55.83 -4.66
C GLY A 139 10.66 -56.36 -3.59
N SER A 140 10.32 -55.55 -2.60
CA SER A 140 9.27 -55.72 -1.63
C SER A 140 8.39 -54.48 -1.57
N GLU A 141 7.65 -54.30 -0.47
CA GLU A 141 6.79 -53.15 -0.27
C GLU A 141 7.15 -52.37 1.03
N ILE A 142 6.77 -51.10 1.05
CA ILE A 142 6.71 -50.32 2.26
C ILE A 142 5.24 -50.25 2.68
N ARG A 143 4.95 -50.59 3.93
CA ARG A 143 3.64 -50.50 4.56
C ARG A 143 3.57 -49.19 5.33
N VAL A 144 2.61 -48.32 5.00
CA VAL A 144 2.38 -47.03 5.68
C VAL A 144 1.04 -47.08 6.39
N GLU A 145 1.06 -46.97 7.69
CA GLU A 145 -0.14 -46.90 8.54
C GLU A 145 -0.42 -45.45 8.89
N ILE A 146 -1.63 -44.98 8.61
CA ILE A 146 -2.08 -43.60 8.82
C ILE A 146 -3.27 -43.61 9.76
N PHE A 147 -3.19 -42.80 10.81
CA PHE A 147 -4.21 -42.62 11.82
C PHE A 147 -4.72 -41.20 11.80
N PRO A 148 -5.83 -40.89 11.11
CA PRO A 148 -6.43 -39.56 11.04
C PRO A 148 -6.80 -39.04 12.43
N LYS A 149 -6.77 -37.73 12.64
CA LYS A 149 -7.16 -37.08 13.90
C LYS A 149 -8.39 -36.17 13.75
N LEU A 150 -8.88 -35.96 12.52
CA LEU A 150 -10.06 -35.16 12.20
C LEU A 150 -11.04 -35.96 11.36
N ASP A 151 -12.35 -35.69 11.54
CA ASP A 151 -13.45 -36.41 10.87
C ASP A 151 -13.71 -35.91 9.42
N PHE A 152 -13.07 -34.85 9.01
CA PHE A 152 -13.23 -34.33 7.65
C PHE A 152 -11.86 -34.12 7.02
N MET A 153 -11.61 -34.84 5.99
CA MET A 153 -10.45 -34.61 5.12
C MET A 153 -10.92 -34.64 3.68
N GLU A 154 -10.40 -33.73 2.89
CA GLU A 154 -10.57 -33.83 1.43
C GLU A 154 -9.91 -35.12 0.98
N ASN A 155 -10.68 -35.94 0.27
CA ASN A 155 -10.23 -37.23 -0.26
C ASN A 155 -9.23 -37.08 -1.43
N ASN A 156 -8.55 -35.96 -1.54
CA ASN A 156 -7.56 -35.69 -2.56
C ASN A 156 -6.17 -35.97 -2.01
N PHE A 157 -5.82 -37.23 -2.04
CA PHE A 157 -4.47 -37.69 -1.77
C PHE A 157 -3.66 -37.65 -3.06
N ASP A 158 -2.61 -36.86 -3.08
CA ASP A 158 -1.68 -36.86 -4.22
C ASP A 158 -0.89 -38.17 -4.23
N SER A 159 -0.68 -38.74 -5.41
CA SER A 159 0.13 -39.96 -5.56
C SER A 159 1.50 -39.76 -4.91
N PRO A 160 1.97 -40.72 -4.08
CA PRO A 160 3.31 -40.67 -3.54
C PRO A 160 4.36 -40.60 -4.66
N VAL A 161 5.43 -39.87 -4.38
CA VAL A 161 6.52 -39.65 -5.33
C VAL A 161 7.81 -40.25 -4.78
N LEU A 162 8.41 -41.15 -5.55
CA LEU A 162 9.76 -41.67 -5.27
C LEU A 162 10.79 -40.73 -5.88
N MET A 163 11.71 -40.22 -5.08
CA MET A 163 12.78 -39.35 -5.53
C MET A 163 14.02 -39.52 -4.66
N GLU A 164 15.16 -38.98 -5.11
CA GLU A 164 16.38 -38.99 -4.31
C GLU A 164 16.14 -38.29 -2.98
N GLU A 165 16.64 -38.86 -1.89
CA GLU A 165 16.39 -38.37 -0.54
C GLU A 165 16.86 -36.92 -0.38
N GLU A 166 18.03 -36.56 -0.93
CA GLU A 166 18.57 -35.20 -0.91
C GLU A 166 17.67 -34.18 -1.62
N ASN A 167 16.93 -34.64 -2.64
CA ASN A 167 16.03 -33.81 -3.44
C ASN A 167 14.62 -33.72 -2.84
N SER A 168 14.32 -34.47 -1.77
CA SER A 168 13.01 -34.48 -1.12
C SER A 168 12.57 -33.11 -0.62
N VAL A 169 13.49 -32.19 -0.34
CA VAL A 169 13.19 -30.81 0.03
C VAL A 169 12.37 -30.11 -1.07
N PHE A 170 12.62 -30.43 -2.34
CA PHE A 170 11.95 -29.80 -3.48
C PHE A 170 10.59 -30.43 -3.83
N PHE A 171 10.18 -31.49 -3.11
CA PHE A 171 8.90 -32.18 -3.38
C PHE A 171 7.70 -31.22 -3.44
N ALA A 172 7.68 -30.23 -2.54
CA ALA A 172 6.58 -29.25 -2.45
C ALA A 172 6.37 -28.40 -3.71
N ILE A 173 7.39 -28.27 -4.57
CA ILE A 173 7.34 -27.39 -5.74
C ILE A 173 7.46 -28.11 -7.08
N ILE A 174 7.55 -29.45 -7.08
CA ILE A 174 7.66 -30.22 -8.32
C ILE A 174 6.47 -29.91 -9.24
N GLY A 175 6.76 -29.43 -10.44
CA GLY A 175 5.75 -29.05 -11.44
C GLY A 175 4.97 -27.76 -11.10
N GLN A 176 5.38 -27.03 -10.06
CA GLN A 176 4.71 -25.81 -9.59
C GLN A 176 5.70 -24.66 -9.30
N GLU A 177 6.92 -24.74 -9.82
CA GLU A 177 8.04 -23.85 -9.50
C GLU A 177 7.70 -22.39 -9.78
N THR A 178 7.07 -22.13 -10.93
CA THR A 178 6.65 -20.77 -11.31
C THR A 178 5.60 -20.21 -10.36
N SER A 179 4.61 -21.01 -9.98
CA SER A 179 3.57 -20.61 -9.04
C SER A 179 4.17 -20.31 -7.66
N TYR A 180 5.07 -21.17 -7.19
CA TYR A 180 5.79 -20.98 -5.94
C TYR A 180 6.56 -19.66 -5.93
N ALA A 181 7.35 -19.39 -6.96
CA ALA A 181 8.09 -18.16 -7.09
C ALA A 181 7.17 -16.94 -7.01
N ILE A 182 6.07 -16.92 -7.77
CA ILE A 182 5.11 -15.81 -7.76
C ILE A 182 4.50 -15.60 -6.38
N PHE A 183 4.09 -16.67 -5.69
CA PHE A 183 3.48 -16.53 -4.35
C PHE A 183 4.49 -16.07 -3.30
N VAL A 184 5.72 -16.57 -3.31
CA VAL A 184 6.77 -16.09 -2.39
C VAL A 184 7.10 -14.63 -2.66
N MET A 185 7.23 -14.23 -3.93
CA MET A 185 7.42 -12.83 -4.31
C MET A 185 6.28 -11.94 -3.79
N THR A 186 5.03 -12.38 -3.99
CA THR A 186 3.85 -11.64 -3.54
C THR A 186 3.81 -11.53 -2.02
N LEU A 187 4.17 -12.60 -1.29
CA LEU A 187 4.24 -12.59 0.17
C LEU A 187 5.22 -11.53 0.68
N VAL A 188 6.44 -11.55 0.16
CA VAL A 188 7.49 -10.60 0.58
C VAL A 188 7.11 -9.16 0.18
N ALA A 189 6.65 -8.95 -1.06
CA ALA A 189 6.27 -7.63 -1.54
C ALA A 189 5.09 -7.05 -0.74
N SER A 190 4.06 -7.86 -0.44
CA SER A 190 2.90 -7.41 0.35
C SER A 190 3.29 -7.10 1.81
N PHE A 191 4.18 -7.89 2.41
CA PHE A 191 4.71 -7.62 3.75
C PHE A 191 5.47 -6.30 3.82
N LEU A 192 6.39 -6.07 2.88
CA LEU A 192 7.16 -4.82 2.83
C LEU A 192 6.25 -3.60 2.56
N ALA A 193 5.30 -3.74 1.63
CA ALA A 193 4.32 -2.69 1.37
C ALA A 193 3.44 -2.41 2.59
N MET A 194 3.01 -3.45 3.32
CA MET A 194 2.26 -3.32 4.57
C MET A 194 3.05 -2.51 5.62
N MET A 195 4.35 -2.77 5.79
CA MET A 195 5.21 -2.00 6.70
C MET A 195 5.30 -0.53 6.30
N VAL A 196 5.47 -0.25 5.00
CA VAL A 196 5.49 1.14 4.48
C VAL A 196 4.15 1.84 4.72
N PHE A 197 3.04 1.21 4.38
CA PHE A 197 1.71 1.77 4.61
C PHE A 197 1.38 1.92 6.10
N ALA A 198 1.82 1.02 6.97
CA ALA A 198 1.67 1.14 8.42
C ALA A 198 2.33 2.43 8.94
N PHE A 199 3.55 2.73 8.49
CA PHE A 199 4.28 3.94 8.86
C PHE A 199 3.53 5.22 8.47
N PHE A 200 2.97 5.26 7.25
CA PHE A 200 2.23 6.43 6.76
C PHE A 200 0.76 6.48 7.19
N SER A 201 0.21 5.41 7.74
CA SER A 201 -1.21 5.31 8.12
C SER A 201 -1.64 6.30 9.20
N VAL A 202 -0.72 6.80 10.02
CA VAL A 202 -1.01 7.77 11.08
C VAL A 202 -1.49 9.09 10.49
N SER A 203 -0.91 9.54 9.37
CA SER A 203 -1.16 10.86 8.78
C SER A 203 -2.02 10.84 7.52
N ASP A 204 -2.19 9.69 6.87
CA ASP A 204 -2.80 9.59 5.55
C ASP A 204 -3.91 8.52 5.51
N ALA A 205 -5.10 8.93 5.02
CA ALA A 205 -6.24 8.03 4.88
C ALA A 205 -6.03 6.97 3.78
N TYR A 206 -5.36 7.32 2.69
CA TYR A 206 -5.03 6.36 1.61
C TYR A 206 -3.99 5.34 2.06
N ALA A 207 -3.05 5.75 2.92
CA ALA A 207 -2.10 4.81 3.51
C ALA A 207 -2.79 3.79 4.43
N ARG A 208 -3.82 4.19 5.19
CA ARG A 208 -4.63 3.24 5.99
C ARG A 208 -5.37 2.23 5.13
N GLU A 209 -5.92 2.68 4.01
CA GLU A 209 -6.56 1.80 3.04
C GLU A 209 -5.57 0.83 2.41
N GLY A 210 -4.41 1.34 1.94
CA GLY A 210 -3.32 0.53 1.39
C GLY A 210 -2.79 -0.51 2.38
N PHE A 211 -2.71 -0.15 3.66
CA PHE A 211 -2.33 -1.09 4.72
C PHE A 211 -3.26 -2.32 4.78
N TRP A 212 -4.58 -2.11 4.80
CA TRP A 212 -5.52 -3.23 4.87
C TRP A 212 -5.58 -4.04 3.56
N LEU A 213 -5.40 -3.37 2.42
CA LEU A 213 -5.27 -4.06 1.14
C LEU A 213 -4.04 -4.99 1.13
N MET A 214 -2.87 -4.48 1.52
CA MET A 214 -1.64 -5.29 1.57
C MET A 214 -1.72 -6.39 2.61
N THR A 215 -2.37 -6.13 3.75
CA THR A 215 -2.67 -7.14 4.77
C THR A 215 -3.55 -8.26 4.21
N MET A 216 -4.55 -7.94 3.41
CA MET A 216 -5.43 -8.93 2.77
C MET A 216 -4.66 -9.77 1.74
N ILE A 217 -3.83 -9.14 0.90
CA ILE A 217 -3.00 -9.85 -0.09
C ILE A 217 -1.97 -10.75 0.63
N PHE A 218 -1.33 -10.24 1.67
CA PHE A 218 -0.41 -11.03 2.51
C PHE A 218 -1.11 -12.23 3.13
N ALA A 219 -2.29 -12.04 3.72
CA ALA A 219 -3.07 -13.09 4.36
C ALA A 219 -3.48 -14.21 3.39
N ILE A 220 -3.98 -13.85 2.20
CA ILE A 220 -4.36 -14.82 1.16
C ILE A 220 -3.14 -15.62 0.68
N THR A 221 -2.02 -14.92 0.46
CA THR A 221 -0.79 -15.55 -0.02
C THR A 221 -0.19 -16.46 1.03
N LEU A 222 -0.19 -16.04 2.30
CA LEU A 222 0.28 -16.83 3.43
C LEU A 222 -0.57 -18.09 3.61
N TRP A 223 -1.90 -17.96 3.55
CA TRP A 223 -2.83 -19.09 3.58
C TRP A 223 -2.53 -20.07 2.45
N HIS A 224 -2.37 -19.59 1.22
CA HIS A 224 -2.14 -20.45 0.06
C HIS A 224 -0.81 -21.21 0.16
N LEU A 225 0.28 -20.53 0.55
CA LEU A 225 1.59 -21.16 0.74
C LEU A 225 1.57 -22.21 1.86
N GLY A 226 0.84 -21.92 2.95
CA GLY A 226 0.63 -22.88 4.04
C GLY A 226 -0.16 -24.10 3.59
N ASN A 227 -1.35 -23.87 3.01
CA ASN A 227 -2.25 -24.93 2.58
C ASN A 227 -1.66 -25.83 1.48
N SER A 228 -0.85 -25.27 0.56
CA SER A 228 -0.18 -26.03 -0.48
C SER A 228 1.08 -26.79 -0.02
N GLY A 229 1.49 -26.65 1.23
CA GLY A 229 2.74 -27.22 1.75
C GLY A 229 4.02 -26.52 1.23
N MET A 230 3.91 -25.49 0.41
CA MET A 230 5.06 -24.78 -0.18
C MET A 230 5.92 -24.06 0.89
N MET A 231 5.39 -23.83 2.10
CA MET A 231 6.15 -23.25 3.22
C MET A 231 7.32 -24.12 3.68
N TYR A 232 7.28 -25.44 3.42
CA TYR A 232 8.40 -26.33 3.72
C TYR A 232 9.70 -25.99 2.97
N MET A 233 9.58 -25.27 1.85
CA MET A 233 10.76 -24.76 1.13
C MET A 233 11.47 -23.61 1.85
N LEU A 234 10.72 -22.85 2.64
CA LEU A 234 11.24 -21.69 3.40
C LEU A 234 11.78 -22.11 4.77
N SER A 235 11.26 -23.19 5.33
CA SER A 235 11.65 -23.68 6.66
C SER A 235 11.38 -25.17 6.79
N ASN A 236 12.33 -25.91 7.35
CA ASN A 236 12.16 -27.33 7.70
C ASN A 236 11.29 -27.53 8.96
N CYS A 237 10.60 -26.50 9.44
CA CYS A 237 9.74 -26.56 10.59
C CYS A 237 8.35 -27.10 10.17
N GLU A 238 8.00 -28.30 10.60
CA GLU A 238 6.73 -28.96 10.27
C GLU A 238 5.51 -28.13 10.71
N ASP A 239 5.59 -27.47 11.87
CA ASP A 239 4.50 -26.66 12.42
C ASP A 239 4.27 -25.36 11.62
N LEU A 240 5.30 -24.83 10.94
CA LEU A 240 5.23 -23.52 10.31
C LEU A 240 4.21 -23.49 9.17
N SER A 241 4.09 -24.55 8.38
CA SER A 241 3.13 -24.62 7.28
C SER A 241 1.70 -24.51 7.80
N ALA A 242 1.38 -25.27 8.84
CA ALA A 242 0.07 -25.22 9.49
C ALA A 242 -0.21 -23.86 10.15
N ILE A 243 0.76 -23.32 10.88
CA ILE A 243 0.62 -21.99 11.51
C ILE A 243 0.36 -20.93 10.47
N CYS A 244 1.10 -20.93 9.34
CA CYS A 244 0.93 -19.96 8.26
C CYS A 244 -0.43 -20.09 7.59
N GLU A 245 -0.93 -21.32 7.36
CA GLU A 245 -2.26 -21.57 6.82
C GLU A 245 -3.34 -20.93 7.70
N TYR A 246 -3.33 -21.21 9.00
CA TYR A 246 -4.36 -20.69 9.90
C TYR A 246 -4.22 -19.19 10.16
N ILE A 247 -3.00 -18.67 10.36
CA ILE A 247 -2.78 -17.23 10.49
C ILE A 247 -3.29 -16.50 9.25
N GLY A 248 -2.97 -16.99 8.06
CA GLY A 248 -3.44 -16.39 6.81
C GLY A 248 -4.97 -16.37 6.73
N MET A 249 -5.61 -17.51 7.00
CA MET A 249 -7.07 -17.62 6.99
C MET A 249 -7.75 -16.69 8.01
N TYR A 250 -7.28 -16.68 9.24
CA TYR A 250 -7.88 -15.85 10.30
C TYR A 250 -7.56 -14.36 10.15
N LEU A 251 -6.43 -13.99 9.56
CA LEU A 251 -6.09 -12.59 9.27
C LEU A 251 -6.90 -12.03 8.09
N LEU A 252 -7.35 -12.88 7.17
CA LEU A 252 -8.23 -12.49 6.06
C LEU A 252 -9.60 -12.02 6.55
N LEU A 253 -10.13 -12.60 7.65
CA LEU A 253 -11.41 -12.25 8.25
C LEU A 253 -11.56 -10.74 8.55
N PRO A 254 -10.62 -10.08 9.25
CA PRO A 254 -10.71 -8.65 9.53
C PRO A 254 -10.24 -7.77 8.36
N SER A 255 -9.26 -8.23 7.57
CA SER A 255 -8.64 -7.38 6.54
C SER A 255 -9.59 -7.04 5.40
N ALA A 256 -10.42 -7.97 4.96
CA ALA A 256 -11.38 -7.74 3.87
C ALA A 256 -12.46 -6.70 4.23
N PRO A 257 -13.21 -6.79 5.34
CA PRO A 257 -14.18 -5.76 5.70
C PRO A 257 -13.52 -4.42 6.06
N LEU A 258 -12.34 -4.42 6.67
CA LEU A 258 -11.62 -3.17 6.94
C LEU A 258 -11.22 -2.46 5.64
N TYR A 259 -10.68 -3.17 4.66
CA TYR A 259 -10.44 -2.63 3.31
C TYR A 259 -11.75 -2.11 2.68
N GLY A 260 -12.81 -2.93 2.65
CA GLY A 260 -14.12 -2.55 2.09
C GLY A 260 -14.74 -1.32 2.76
N SER A 261 -14.44 -1.07 4.03
CA SER A 261 -14.92 0.11 4.75
C SER A 261 -14.36 1.44 4.19
N TYR A 262 -13.19 1.43 3.55
CA TYR A 262 -12.62 2.61 2.90
C TYR A 262 -13.16 2.83 1.49
N GLU A 263 -13.62 1.76 0.83
CA GLU A 263 -14.13 1.82 -0.54
C GLU A 263 -15.58 2.27 -0.64
N THR A 264 -16.40 2.07 0.38
CA THR A 264 -17.82 2.43 0.34
C THR A 264 -18.09 3.85 0.83
N GLU A 265 -18.96 4.59 0.11
CA GLU A 265 -19.45 5.91 0.53
C GLU A 265 -20.71 5.83 1.40
N ARG A 266 -21.37 4.67 1.46
CA ARG A 266 -22.58 4.47 2.28
C ARG A 266 -22.25 4.47 3.77
N PRO A 267 -22.68 5.46 4.56
CA PRO A 267 -22.21 5.64 5.94
C PRO A 267 -22.60 4.48 6.86
N LYS A 268 -23.77 3.89 6.69
CA LYS A 268 -24.22 2.72 7.48
C LYS A 268 -23.38 1.48 7.18
N VAL A 269 -23.11 1.22 5.89
CA VAL A 269 -22.28 0.07 5.44
C VAL A 269 -20.83 0.26 5.91
N ARG A 270 -20.28 1.47 5.75
CA ARG A 270 -18.93 1.82 6.23
C ARG A 270 -18.77 1.53 7.73
N LYS A 271 -19.73 1.98 8.54
CA LYS A 271 -19.72 1.72 10.00
C LYS A 271 -19.78 0.23 10.29
N TYR A 272 -20.69 -0.50 9.65
CA TYR A 272 -20.82 -1.95 9.81
C TYR A 272 -19.50 -2.67 9.49
N LEU A 273 -18.93 -2.47 8.31
CA LEU A 273 -17.67 -3.10 7.88
C LEU A 273 -16.51 -2.73 8.80
N ARG A 274 -16.44 -1.48 9.23
CA ARG A 274 -15.36 -1.01 10.10
C ARG A 274 -15.44 -1.64 11.50
N TYR A 275 -16.61 -1.63 12.13
CA TYR A 275 -16.74 -2.19 13.48
C TYR A 275 -16.64 -3.72 13.47
N SER A 276 -17.27 -4.40 12.51
CA SER A 276 -17.13 -5.85 12.37
C SER A 276 -15.66 -6.25 12.12
N GLY A 277 -14.98 -5.54 11.23
CA GLY A 277 -13.56 -5.78 10.96
C GLY A 277 -12.66 -5.55 12.17
N LEU A 278 -12.87 -4.47 12.94
CA LEU A 278 -12.10 -4.21 14.17
C LEU A 278 -12.36 -5.26 15.24
N THR A 279 -13.61 -5.69 15.41
CA THR A 279 -13.97 -6.78 16.34
C THR A 279 -13.29 -8.08 15.93
N LEU A 280 -13.30 -8.43 14.64
CA LEU A 280 -12.63 -9.61 14.11
C LEU A 280 -11.10 -9.53 14.25
N PHE A 281 -10.52 -8.34 14.09
CA PHE A 281 -9.10 -8.13 14.31
C PHE A 281 -8.71 -8.34 15.78
N PHE A 282 -9.51 -7.83 16.70
CA PHE A 282 -9.32 -8.08 18.13
C PHE A 282 -9.43 -9.57 18.46
N LEU A 283 -10.43 -10.28 17.93
CA LEU A 283 -10.60 -11.71 18.10
C LEU A 283 -9.43 -12.51 17.50
N PHE A 284 -8.90 -12.07 16.35
CA PHE A 284 -7.69 -12.65 15.76
C PHE A 284 -6.48 -12.51 16.70
N ILE A 285 -6.22 -11.33 17.23
CA ILE A 285 -5.11 -11.10 18.17
C ILE A 285 -5.31 -11.93 19.44
N LEU A 286 -6.52 -11.99 19.97
CA LEU A 286 -6.85 -12.81 21.14
C LEU A 286 -6.63 -14.32 20.86
N SER A 287 -7.06 -14.80 19.70
CA SER A 287 -6.85 -16.21 19.31
C SER A 287 -5.38 -16.54 19.14
N LEU A 288 -4.60 -15.62 18.56
CA LEU A 288 -3.15 -15.77 18.42
C LEU A 288 -2.47 -15.83 19.81
N PHE A 289 -2.88 -14.95 20.72
CA PHE A 289 -2.37 -14.94 22.09
C PHE A 289 -2.70 -16.24 22.82
N LEU A 290 -3.95 -16.72 22.74
CA LEU A 290 -4.38 -17.98 23.34
C LEU A 290 -3.62 -19.20 22.78
N TYR A 291 -3.27 -19.18 21.51
CA TYR A 291 -2.49 -20.25 20.88
C TYR A 291 -1.08 -20.40 21.48
N PHE A 292 -0.42 -19.29 21.80
CA PHE A 292 0.92 -19.32 22.41
C PHE A 292 0.92 -19.57 23.92
N LEU A 293 -0.24 -19.49 24.56
CA LEU A 293 -0.37 -19.85 25.97
C LEU A 293 -0.57 -21.36 26.14
N PRO A 294 -0.22 -21.94 27.29
CA PRO A 294 -0.46 -23.37 27.60
C PRO A 294 -1.94 -23.64 27.89
N THR A 295 -2.86 -23.08 27.13
CA THR A 295 -4.32 -23.20 27.31
C THR A 295 -4.93 -24.40 26.61
N GLY A 296 -4.16 -25.09 25.76
CA GLY A 296 -4.69 -26.15 24.90
C GLY A 296 -5.58 -25.63 23.76
N TYR A 297 -5.67 -24.31 23.56
CA TYR A 297 -6.44 -23.73 22.46
C TYR A 297 -5.94 -24.21 21.10
N ASN A 298 -6.87 -24.62 20.23
CA ASN A 298 -6.59 -25.08 18.90
C ASN A 298 -7.48 -24.36 17.88
N TYR A 299 -6.90 -23.79 16.84
CA TYR A 299 -7.62 -23.13 15.75
C TYR A 299 -8.63 -24.05 15.05
N VAL A 300 -8.35 -25.34 14.98
CA VAL A 300 -9.22 -26.35 14.36
C VAL A 300 -10.60 -26.41 15.02
N TRP A 301 -10.70 -26.16 16.32
CA TRP A 301 -11.99 -26.24 17.04
C TRP A 301 -13.04 -25.26 16.50
N ASN A 302 -12.58 -24.08 16.05
CA ASN A 302 -13.44 -23.03 15.52
C ASN A 302 -13.41 -22.96 13.98
N LEU A 303 -12.75 -23.91 13.30
CA LEU A 303 -12.48 -23.84 11.86
C LEU A 303 -13.75 -23.67 11.04
N ARG A 304 -14.78 -24.50 11.25
CA ARG A 304 -16.06 -24.42 10.53
C ARG A 304 -16.77 -23.08 10.74
N GLY A 305 -16.80 -22.61 11.98
CA GLY A 305 -17.37 -21.31 12.33
C GLY A 305 -16.60 -20.17 11.70
N ALA A 306 -15.26 -20.22 11.70
CA ALA A 306 -14.41 -19.24 11.06
C ALA A 306 -14.59 -19.21 9.54
N GLN A 307 -14.66 -20.36 8.87
CA GLN A 307 -14.93 -20.46 7.43
C GLN A 307 -16.31 -19.91 7.05
N ALA A 308 -17.35 -20.23 7.81
CA ALA A 308 -18.69 -19.68 7.59
C ALA A 308 -18.72 -18.16 7.75
N LEU A 309 -18.08 -17.64 8.81
CA LEU A 309 -17.95 -16.21 9.06
C LEU A 309 -17.11 -15.52 7.97
N GLN A 310 -16.03 -16.16 7.52
CA GLN A 310 -15.20 -15.67 6.41
C GLN A 310 -16.02 -15.51 5.14
N LEU A 311 -16.80 -16.53 4.77
CA LEU A 311 -17.66 -16.47 3.59
C LEU A 311 -18.65 -15.32 3.69
N LEU A 312 -19.31 -15.16 4.83
CA LEU A 312 -20.28 -14.09 5.08
C LEU A 312 -19.62 -12.69 5.02
N MET A 313 -18.46 -12.51 5.64
CA MET A 313 -17.73 -11.24 5.63
C MET A 313 -17.17 -10.92 4.25
N LEU A 314 -16.65 -11.91 3.55
CA LEU A 314 -16.16 -11.75 2.18
C LEU A 314 -17.30 -11.37 1.24
N LEU A 315 -18.45 -12.04 1.33
CA LEU A 315 -19.64 -11.74 0.54
C LEU A 315 -20.14 -10.32 0.80
N SER A 316 -20.25 -9.91 2.08
CA SER A 316 -20.66 -8.55 2.44
C SER A 316 -19.69 -7.49 1.92
N THR A 317 -18.40 -7.78 1.94
CA THR A 317 -17.35 -6.90 1.39
C THR A 317 -17.45 -6.81 -0.13
N ILE A 318 -17.60 -7.93 -0.84
CA ILE A 318 -17.79 -7.96 -2.29
C ILE A 318 -19.03 -7.16 -2.70
N ILE A 319 -20.16 -7.35 -2.02
CA ILE A 319 -21.38 -6.57 -2.28
C ILE A 319 -21.12 -5.08 -2.08
N SER A 320 -20.39 -4.69 -1.04
CA SER A 320 -20.05 -3.28 -0.79
C SER A 320 -19.15 -2.68 -1.86
N LEU A 321 -18.23 -3.48 -2.43
CA LEU A 321 -17.32 -3.07 -3.50
C LEU A 321 -18.05 -2.96 -4.86
N LEU A 322 -19.00 -3.85 -5.13
CA LEU A 322 -19.84 -3.78 -6.33
C LEU A 322 -20.81 -2.59 -6.31
N PHE A 323 -21.26 -2.19 -5.12
CA PHE A 323 -22.22 -1.10 -4.91
C PHE A 323 -21.67 -0.05 -3.94
N PRO A 324 -20.59 0.68 -4.27
CA PRO A 324 -19.91 1.58 -3.33
C PRO A 324 -20.76 2.79 -2.92
N GLY A 325 -21.84 3.07 -3.63
CA GLY A 325 -22.74 4.20 -3.34
C GLY A 325 -22.31 5.53 -3.97
N ARG A 326 -21.27 5.53 -4.81
CA ARG A 326 -20.80 6.71 -5.54
C ARG A 326 -21.78 7.06 -6.67
N VAL A 327 -22.07 8.35 -6.83
CA VAL A 327 -22.91 8.87 -7.93
C VAL A 327 -22.19 8.70 -9.28
N VAL A 328 -20.88 9.01 -9.30
CA VAL A 328 -20.03 8.82 -10.48
C VAL A 328 -18.99 7.75 -10.16
N LYS A 329 -19.00 6.68 -10.96
CA LYS A 329 -18.01 5.60 -10.85
C LYS A 329 -16.70 6.03 -11.50
N SER A 330 -15.59 5.82 -10.79
CA SER A 330 -14.23 6.05 -11.31
C SER A 330 -13.77 4.86 -12.15
N SER A 331 -12.68 5.04 -12.90
CA SER A 331 -12.02 3.93 -13.61
C SER A 331 -11.61 2.80 -12.66
N SER A 332 -11.19 3.13 -11.43
CA SER A 332 -10.89 2.17 -10.37
C SER A 332 -12.11 1.31 -10.01
N ASP A 333 -13.32 1.91 -9.89
CA ASP A 333 -14.55 1.18 -9.56
C ASP A 333 -14.95 0.20 -10.68
N HIS A 334 -14.72 0.57 -11.95
CA HIS A 334 -14.99 -0.32 -13.08
C HIS A 334 -14.04 -1.51 -13.12
N VAL A 335 -12.73 -1.27 -12.90
CA VAL A 335 -11.72 -2.34 -12.82
C VAL A 335 -12.02 -3.29 -11.67
N LEU A 336 -12.31 -2.74 -10.48
CA LEU A 336 -12.62 -3.54 -9.30
C LEU A 336 -13.90 -4.35 -9.50
N GLY A 337 -14.99 -3.73 -9.97
CA GLY A 337 -16.27 -4.39 -10.18
C GLY A 337 -16.20 -5.48 -11.26
N GLY A 338 -15.62 -5.18 -12.42
CA GLY A 338 -15.44 -6.14 -13.50
C GLY A 338 -14.53 -7.31 -13.11
N GLY A 339 -13.41 -6.99 -12.44
CA GLY A 339 -12.46 -8.01 -11.96
C GLY A 339 -13.10 -8.93 -10.91
N LEU A 340 -13.87 -8.40 -9.95
CA LEU A 340 -14.55 -9.21 -8.94
C LEU A 340 -15.62 -10.13 -9.53
N ILE A 341 -16.35 -9.69 -10.58
CA ILE A 341 -17.30 -10.55 -11.30
C ILE A 341 -16.54 -11.72 -11.93
N PHE A 342 -15.41 -11.47 -12.58
CA PHE A 342 -14.60 -12.53 -13.20
C PHE A 342 -14.01 -13.49 -12.16
N VAL A 343 -13.53 -12.99 -11.03
CA VAL A 343 -13.10 -13.80 -9.88
C VAL A 343 -14.25 -14.67 -9.36
N ALA A 344 -15.46 -14.14 -9.25
CA ALA A 344 -16.63 -14.89 -8.81
C ALA A 344 -16.99 -16.03 -9.79
N ILE A 345 -16.90 -15.79 -11.11
CA ILE A 345 -17.11 -16.83 -12.12
C ILE A 345 -16.10 -17.97 -11.95
N LEU A 346 -14.80 -17.65 -11.82
CA LEU A 346 -13.78 -18.66 -11.59
C LEU A 346 -13.99 -19.42 -10.27
N GLY A 347 -14.47 -18.73 -9.22
CA GLY A 347 -14.82 -19.35 -7.95
C GLY A 347 -15.93 -20.39 -8.10
N VAL A 348 -16.98 -20.07 -8.86
CA VAL A 348 -18.05 -21.02 -9.19
C VAL A 348 -17.50 -22.20 -10.01
N MET A 349 -16.65 -21.94 -11.00
CA MET A 349 -16.01 -22.99 -11.79
C MET A 349 -15.21 -23.96 -10.92
N GLU A 350 -14.48 -23.44 -9.94
CA GLU A 350 -13.71 -24.26 -8.99
C GLU A 350 -14.64 -25.13 -8.12
N GLN A 351 -15.75 -24.59 -7.61
CA GLN A 351 -16.73 -25.37 -6.85
C GLN A 351 -17.34 -26.48 -7.70
N VAL A 352 -17.70 -26.17 -8.96
CA VAL A 352 -18.21 -27.16 -9.91
C VAL A 352 -17.15 -28.25 -10.17
N ARG A 353 -15.88 -27.87 -10.35
CA ARG A 353 -14.76 -28.80 -10.51
C ARG A 353 -14.66 -29.76 -9.33
N ILE A 354 -14.67 -29.25 -8.10
CA ILE A 354 -14.58 -30.05 -6.87
C ILE A 354 -15.73 -31.06 -6.80
N ILE A 355 -16.96 -30.62 -7.07
CA ILE A 355 -18.15 -31.50 -7.05
C ILE A 355 -18.05 -32.58 -8.14
N LEU A 356 -17.58 -32.22 -9.33
CA LEU A 356 -17.48 -33.15 -10.45
C LEU A 356 -16.30 -34.11 -10.30
N SER A 357 -15.16 -33.66 -9.74
CA SER A 357 -13.96 -34.49 -9.53
C SER A 357 -14.25 -35.76 -8.72
N ALA A 358 -15.19 -35.66 -7.77
CA ALA A 358 -15.64 -36.84 -6.99
C ALA A 358 -16.44 -37.88 -7.78
N LYS A 359 -16.88 -37.57 -9.02
CA LYS A 359 -17.77 -38.41 -9.82
C LYS A 359 -17.17 -38.84 -11.19
N VAL A 360 -15.97 -38.35 -11.51
CA VAL A 360 -15.36 -38.58 -12.82
C VAL A 360 -14.89 -40.01 -12.99
N THR A 361 -15.16 -40.55 -14.16
CA THR A 361 -14.67 -41.84 -14.65
C THR A 361 -13.95 -41.62 -16.00
N ASP A 362 -13.06 -42.52 -16.38
CA ASP A 362 -12.34 -42.51 -17.67
C ASP A 362 -13.25 -42.50 -18.92
N LYS A 363 -14.57 -42.75 -18.70
CA LYS A 363 -15.59 -42.74 -19.77
C LYS A 363 -16.10 -41.33 -20.09
N TRP A 364 -15.69 -40.30 -19.36
CA TRP A 364 -16.16 -38.93 -19.59
C TRP A 364 -15.48 -38.32 -20.83
N PRO A 365 -16.13 -37.36 -21.52
CA PRO A 365 -15.53 -36.65 -22.64
C PRO A 365 -14.21 -35.99 -22.29
N LEU A 366 -13.26 -35.99 -23.22
CA LEU A 366 -11.90 -35.39 -23.03
C LEU A 366 -11.94 -33.95 -22.49
N PHE A 367 -12.91 -33.15 -22.92
CA PHE A 367 -13.15 -31.79 -22.42
C PHE A 367 -13.39 -31.77 -20.90
N MET A 368 -14.23 -32.67 -20.38
CA MET A 368 -14.53 -32.74 -18.96
C MET A 368 -13.35 -33.23 -18.13
N GLN A 369 -12.59 -34.20 -18.67
CA GLN A 369 -11.35 -34.67 -18.05
C GLN A 369 -10.31 -33.54 -18.00
N TRP A 370 -10.22 -32.71 -19.05
CA TRP A 370 -9.35 -31.54 -19.08
C TRP A 370 -9.80 -30.46 -18.09
N PHE A 371 -11.12 -30.17 -18.04
CA PHE A 371 -11.70 -29.20 -17.12
C PHE A 371 -11.36 -29.51 -15.66
N ILE A 372 -11.36 -30.77 -15.26
CA ILE A 372 -11.09 -31.21 -13.89
C ILE A 372 -9.61 -31.13 -13.53
N LYS A 373 -8.71 -31.28 -14.51
CA LYS A 373 -7.26 -31.18 -14.29
C LYS A 373 -6.78 -29.75 -14.00
N ILE A 374 -7.58 -28.72 -14.34
CA ILE A 374 -7.21 -27.33 -14.09
C ILE A 374 -7.55 -26.97 -12.65
N HIS A 375 -6.54 -26.54 -11.88
CA HIS A 375 -6.72 -25.98 -10.56
C HIS A 375 -7.05 -24.49 -10.64
N TYR A 376 -8.34 -24.16 -10.77
CA TYR A 376 -8.82 -22.78 -10.91
C TYR A 376 -8.53 -21.93 -9.66
N SER A 377 -8.39 -22.55 -8.48
CA SER A 377 -8.09 -21.86 -7.22
C SER A 377 -6.82 -21.01 -7.28
N LYS A 378 -5.75 -21.52 -7.91
CA LYS A 378 -4.48 -20.77 -8.09
C LYS A 378 -4.66 -19.57 -9.00
N VAL A 379 -5.34 -19.78 -10.15
CA VAL A 379 -5.64 -18.72 -11.11
C VAL A 379 -6.54 -17.66 -10.47
N LEU A 380 -7.54 -18.08 -9.68
CA LEU A 380 -8.46 -17.21 -8.96
C LEU A 380 -7.72 -16.31 -7.97
N ILE A 381 -6.81 -16.86 -7.17
CA ILE A 381 -6.03 -16.10 -6.19
C ILE A 381 -5.13 -15.08 -6.92
N MET A 382 -4.40 -15.52 -7.95
CA MET A 382 -3.52 -14.63 -8.73
C MET A 382 -4.31 -13.49 -9.38
N LEU A 383 -5.46 -13.82 -9.99
CA LEU A 383 -6.33 -12.81 -10.61
C LEU A 383 -6.89 -11.85 -9.59
N MET A 384 -7.35 -12.33 -8.43
CA MET A 384 -7.85 -11.48 -7.36
C MET A 384 -6.79 -10.49 -6.88
N ILE A 385 -5.56 -10.95 -6.65
CA ILE A 385 -4.43 -10.11 -6.29
C ILE A 385 -4.18 -9.05 -7.37
N PHE A 386 -4.16 -9.47 -8.65
CA PHE A 386 -3.97 -8.57 -9.78
C PHE A 386 -5.05 -7.50 -9.88
N VAL A 387 -6.33 -7.88 -9.75
CA VAL A 387 -7.48 -6.95 -9.78
C VAL A 387 -7.38 -5.92 -8.66
N LEU A 388 -7.08 -6.35 -7.45
CA LEU A 388 -6.97 -5.47 -6.29
C LEU A 388 -5.82 -4.48 -6.42
N ILE A 389 -4.64 -4.95 -6.83
CA ILE A 389 -3.47 -4.07 -7.03
C ILE A 389 -3.74 -3.08 -8.16
N THR A 390 -4.33 -3.53 -9.27
CA THR A 390 -4.62 -2.69 -10.43
C THR A 390 -5.65 -1.62 -10.07
N ALA A 391 -6.75 -1.98 -9.41
CA ALA A 391 -7.78 -1.04 -8.98
C ALA A 391 -7.21 0.02 -8.02
N TYR A 392 -6.39 -0.40 -7.06
CA TYR A 392 -5.75 0.53 -6.13
C TYR A 392 -4.75 1.46 -6.81
N SER A 393 -3.97 0.95 -7.77
CA SER A 393 -3.04 1.76 -8.56
C SER A 393 -3.76 2.85 -9.36
N PHE A 394 -4.88 2.52 -10.02
CA PHE A 394 -5.73 3.51 -10.69
C PHE A 394 -6.25 4.58 -9.74
N LYS A 395 -6.69 4.17 -8.55
CA LYS A 395 -7.15 5.10 -7.51
C LYS A 395 -6.04 6.08 -7.09
N LEU A 396 -4.83 5.58 -6.84
CA LEU A 396 -3.69 6.44 -6.50
C LEU A 396 -3.37 7.44 -7.61
N ILE A 397 -3.39 7.02 -8.87
CA ILE A 397 -3.15 7.90 -10.02
C ILE A 397 -4.19 9.03 -10.05
N ILE A 398 -5.48 8.71 -9.90
CA ILE A 398 -6.57 9.70 -9.90
C ILE A 398 -6.38 10.70 -8.75
N VAL A 399 -6.03 10.22 -7.54
CA VAL A 399 -5.78 11.10 -6.38
C VAL A 399 -4.57 12.00 -6.61
N MET A 400 -3.50 11.47 -7.19
CA MET A 400 -2.32 12.27 -7.53
C MET A 400 -2.64 13.36 -8.57
N GLN A 401 -3.39 13.03 -9.62
CA GLN A 401 -3.83 13.98 -10.63
C GLN A 401 -4.67 15.10 -10.01
N LYS A 402 -5.66 14.74 -9.17
CA LYS A 402 -6.49 15.73 -8.48
C LYS A 402 -5.68 16.66 -7.57
N ASN A 403 -4.72 16.11 -6.82
CA ASN A 403 -3.85 16.92 -5.96
C ASN A 403 -2.95 17.88 -6.76
N LEU A 404 -2.48 17.46 -7.94
CA LEU A 404 -1.71 18.31 -8.85
C LEU A 404 -2.58 19.42 -9.43
N GLU A 405 -3.79 19.09 -9.86
CA GLU A 405 -4.76 20.06 -10.37
C GLU A 405 -5.16 21.09 -9.31
N GLU A 406 -5.45 20.66 -8.06
CA GLU A 406 -5.71 21.59 -6.96
C GLU A 406 -4.52 22.53 -6.69
N LYS A 407 -3.29 22.02 -6.74
CA LYS A 407 -2.09 22.87 -6.61
C LYS A 407 -1.99 23.88 -7.74
N HIS A 408 -2.23 23.43 -8.97
CA HIS A 408 -2.21 24.31 -10.13
C HIS A 408 -3.29 25.40 -10.05
N LEU A 409 -4.51 25.01 -9.71
CA LEU A 409 -5.61 25.95 -9.49
C LEU A 409 -5.30 26.96 -8.38
N ARG A 410 -4.67 26.54 -7.27
CA ARG A 410 -4.23 27.43 -6.20
C ARG A 410 -3.19 28.46 -6.69
N VAL A 411 -2.22 28.01 -7.48
CA VAL A 411 -1.23 28.94 -8.07
C VAL A 411 -1.93 29.95 -8.98
N LEU A 412 -2.80 29.52 -9.87
CA LEU A 412 -3.56 30.40 -10.75
C LEU A 412 -4.46 31.37 -9.99
N ALA A 413 -5.09 30.92 -8.90
CA ALA A 413 -6.01 31.75 -8.11
C ALA A 413 -5.29 32.78 -7.24
N TYR A 414 -4.07 32.50 -6.76
CA TYR A 414 -3.40 33.30 -5.75
C TYR A 414 -2.07 33.92 -6.17
N SER A 415 -1.55 33.61 -7.37
CA SER A 415 -0.35 34.25 -7.90
C SER A 415 -0.71 35.30 -8.94
N ASP A 416 0.09 36.37 -9.06
CA ASP A 416 0.04 37.31 -10.16
C ASP A 416 0.78 36.71 -11.37
N ASN A 417 0.11 36.67 -12.52
CA ASN A 417 0.64 36.03 -13.74
C ASN A 417 1.89 36.68 -14.31
N LEU A 418 2.07 37.99 -14.08
CA LEU A 418 3.22 38.74 -14.61
C LEU A 418 4.46 38.57 -13.74
N THR A 419 4.26 38.59 -12.41
CA THR A 419 5.35 38.69 -11.42
C THR A 419 5.62 37.41 -10.66
N GLY A 420 4.67 36.47 -10.61
CA GLY A 420 4.76 35.23 -9.85
C GLY A 420 4.71 35.38 -8.34
N ILE A 421 4.56 36.58 -7.78
CA ILE A 421 4.28 36.81 -6.35
C ILE A 421 2.77 36.68 -6.05
N GLY A 422 2.33 36.85 -4.82
CA GLY A 422 0.91 36.84 -4.47
C GLY A 422 0.12 37.91 -5.26
N ASN A 423 -1.10 37.54 -5.69
CA ASN A 423 -2.02 38.53 -6.29
C ASN A 423 -2.89 39.20 -5.21
N ARG A 424 -3.78 40.08 -5.60
CA ARG A 424 -4.70 40.79 -4.71
C ARG A 424 -5.56 39.84 -3.84
N GLN A 425 -6.00 38.70 -4.42
CA GLN A 425 -6.79 37.71 -3.66
C GLN A 425 -5.95 37.00 -2.60
N TYR A 426 -4.69 36.71 -2.92
CA TYR A 426 -3.73 36.18 -1.95
C TYR A 426 -3.53 37.14 -0.78
N LEU A 427 -3.30 38.42 -1.06
CA LEU A 427 -3.14 39.46 -0.05
C LEU A 427 -4.38 39.55 0.85
N GLN A 428 -5.58 39.62 0.28
CA GLN A 428 -6.83 39.68 1.04
C GLN A 428 -6.98 38.49 1.97
N ARG A 429 -6.77 37.28 1.47
CA ARG A 429 -6.84 36.06 2.31
C ARG A 429 -5.84 36.07 3.47
N LYS A 430 -4.63 36.61 3.23
CA LYS A 430 -3.61 36.73 4.28
C LYS A 430 -3.97 37.78 5.31
N ILE A 431 -4.54 38.90 4.88
CA ILE A 431 -5.07 39.95 5.74
C ILE A 431 -6.18 39.43 6.65
N ASP A 432 -7.14 38.69 6.07
CA ASP A 432 -8.23 38.07 6.85
C ASP A 432 -7.71 37.10 7.92
N VAL A 433 -6.62 36.37 7.65
CA VAL A 433 -5.97 35.50 8.64
C VAL A 433 -5.31 36.31 9.76
N LEU A 434 -4.63 37.42 9.46
CA LEU A 434 -4.00 38.27 10.44
C LEU A 434 -5.04 38.89 11.39
N ASP A 435 -6.12 39.40 10.83
CA ASP A 435 -7.21 40.02 11.60
C ASP A 435 -7.94 38.97 12.46
N ASN A 436 -8.28 37.78 11.91
CA ASN A 436 -8.97 36.73 12.67
C ASN A 436 -8.11 36.10 13.77
N GLN A 437 -6.79 36.04 13.60
CA GLN A 437 -5.86 35.54 14.61
C GLN A 437 -5.41 36.62 15.60
N HIS A 438 -5.86 37.85 15.43
CA HIS A 438 -5.44 39.03 16.24
C HIS A 438 -3.92 39.15 16.32
N PHE A 439 -3.24 38.96 15.19
CA PHE A 439 -1.77 39.00 15.14
C PHE A 439 -1.32 40.45 15.31
N THR A 440 -0.30 40.71 16.16
CA THR A 440 0.06 42.07 16.62
C THR A 440 1.50 42.47 16.31
N ASP A 441 2.36 41.56 15.91
CA ASP A 441 3.79 41.80 15.66
C ASP A 441 4.10 41.76 14.17
N TYR A 442 3.72 42.81 13.44
CA TYR A 442 4.04 42.92 12.02
C TYR A 442 4.03 44.37 11.53
N GLY A 443 4.80 44.58 10.45
CA GLY A 443 4.79 45.83 9.69
C GLY A 443 4.33 45.62 8.26
N VAL A 444 3.85 46.71 7.66
CA VAL A 444 3.40 46.76 6.26
C VAL A 444 4.23 47.77 5.50
N ILE A 445 4.69 47.40 4.32
CA ILE A 445 5.32 48.28 3.34
C ILE A 445 4.37 48.33 2.15
N PHE A 446 3.84 49.53 1.87
CA PHE A 446 3.10 49.84 0.61
C PHE A 446 4.07 50.44 -0.38
N ILE A 447 4.14 49.86 -1.58
CA ILE A 447 5.15 50.20 -2.61
C ILE A 447 4.44 50.49 -3.93
N ASP A 448 4.91 51.55 -4.63
CA ASP A 448 4.40 51.95 -5.92
C ASP A 448 5.58 52.23 -6.87
N ILE A 449 5.49 51.78 -8.13
CA ILE A 449 6.51 52.00 -9.14
C ILE A 449 6.37 53.41 -9.71
N ASN A 450 7.43 54.20 -9.62
CA ASN A 450 7.43 55.54 -10.20
C ASN A 450 7.56 55.50 -11.73
N ASP A 451 6.84 56.36 -12.38
CA ASP A 451 6.94 56.63 -13.83
C ASP A 451 6.75 55.39 -14.73
N LEU A 452 6.02 54.37 -14.28
CA LEU A 452 5.71 53.18 -15.11
C LEU A 452 5.04 53.57 -16.45
N LYS A 453 4.13 54.56 -16.42
CA LYS A 453 3.51 55.06 -17.64
C LYS A 453 4.54 55.64 -18.62
N TYR A 454 5.51 56.40 -18.13
CA TYR A 454 6.59 56.93 -18.97
C TYR A 454 7.42 55.79 -19.60
N THR A 455 7.74 54.78 -18.83
CA THR A 455 8.45 53.58 -19.31
C THR A 455 7.64 52.88 -20.42
N ASN A 456 6.33 52.69 -20.20
CA ASN A 456 5.45 52.10 -21.22
C ASN A 456 5.38 52.93 -22.52
N ASP A 457 5.22 54.26 -22.38
CA ASP A 457 5.00 55.15 -23.51
C ASP A 457 6.28 55.35 -24.34
N TYR A 458 7.47 55.37 -23.72
CA TYR A 458 8.76 55.63 -24.41
C TYR A 458 9.55 54.37 -24.76
N PHE A 459 9.48 53.30 -23.93
CA PHE A 459 10.29 52.08 -24.10
C PHE A 459 9.42 50.88 -24.49
N GLY A 460 8.10 51.06 -24.53
CA GLY A 460 7.15 49.99 -24.86
C GLY A 460 6.69 49.18 -23.64
N HIS A 461 5.55 48.51 -23.81
CA HIS A 461 4.92 47.73 -22.75
C HIS A 461 5.78 46.55 -22.27
N ASP A 462 6.60 45.95 -23.12
CA ASP A 462 7.53 44.88 -22.73
C ASP A 462 8.55 45.35 -21.68
N CYS A 463 9.07 46.60 -21.84
CA CYS A 463 9.96 47.20 -20.85
C CYS A 463 9.24 47.55 -19.54
N GLY A 464 7.98 47.99 -19.62
CA GLY A 464 7.15 48.19 -18.42
C GLY A 464 6.86 46.90 -17.66
N ASP A 465 6.55 45.83 -18.37
CA ASP A 465 6.38 44.51 -17.81
C ASP A 465 7.67 43.98 -17.19
N GLN A 466 8.82 44.24 -17.84
CA GLN A 466 10.13 43.93 -17.28
C GLN A 466 10.40 44.71 -15.99
N LEU A 467 10.10 45.99 -15.94
CA LEU A 467 10.22 46.82 -14.74
C LEU A 467 9.37 46.27 -13.59
N ILE A 468 8.12 45.90 -13.85
CA ILE A 468 7.22 45.31 -12.87
C ILE A 468 7.79 44.00 -12.32
N ARG A 469 8.30 43.09 -13.21
CA ARG A 469 8.92 41.83 -12.79
C ARG A 469 10.17 42.05 -11.93
N MET A 470 10.97 43.02 -12.27
CA MET A 470 12.21 43.34 -11.53
C MET A 470 11.91 43.85 -10.13
N VAL A 471 10.96 44.78 -9.99
CA VAL A 471 10.51 45.29 -8.71
C VAL A 471 9.91 44.17 -7.86
N ALA A 472 9.04 43.35 -8.43
CA ALA A 472 8.48 42.20 -7.75
C ALA A 472 9.55 41.20 -7.23
N THR A 473 10.61 40.99 -8.01
CA THR A 473 11.72 40.11 -7.64
C THR A 473 12.52 40.72 -6.48
N ALA A 474 12.84 42.03 -6.55
CA ALA A 474 13.54 42.73 -5.46
C ALA A 474 12.75 42.68 -4.14
N ILE A 475 11.44 42.88 -4.21
CA ILE A 475 10.54 42.78 -3.05
C ILE A 475 10.53 41.35 -2.49
N ARG A 476 10.33 40.34 -3.34
CA ARG A 476 10.27 38.92 -2.94
C ARG A 476 11.55 38.47 -2.25
N GLU A 477 12.71 38.84 -2.80
CA GLU A 477 14.01 38.45 -2.21
C GLU A 477 14.22 39.07 -0.84
N ALA A 478 13.91 40.35 -0.67
CA ALA A 478 14.04 41.03 0.61
C ALA A 478 13.04 40.47 1.66
N VAL A 479 11.79 40.24 1.26
CA VAL A 479 10.73 39.72 2.14
C VAL A 479 10.96 38.27 2.54
N ASN A 480 11.45 37.42 1.63
CA ASN A 480 11.73 36.03 1.96
C ASN A 480 12.82 35.87 3.03
N ALA A 481 13.78 36.78 3.09
CA ALA A 481 14.82 36.77 4.10
C ALA A 481 14.28 37.05 5.53
N SER A 482 13.16 37.77 5.63
CA SER A 482 12.50 38.14 6.90
C SER A 482 11.34 37.22 7.29
N GLY A 483 11.02 36.19 6.50
CA GLY A 483 9.89 35.28 6.75
C GLY A 483 8.50 35.89 6.51
N GLY A 484 8.42 37.06 5.88
CA GLY A 484 7.19 37.76 5.53
C GLY A 484 6.49 37.20 4.27
N PHE A 485 5.49 37.94 3.78
CA PHE A 485 4.84 37.66 2.49
C PHE A 485 4.59 38.96 1.72
N CYS A 486 4.53 38.86 0.40
CA CYS A 486 4.27 40.01 -0.46
C CYS A 486 3.33 39.65 -1.61
N GLY A 487 2.74 40.69 -2.21
CA GLY A 487 1.89 40.52 -3.37
C GLY A 487 1.68 41.82 -4.14
N ARG A 488 1.20 41.69 -5.39
CA ARG A 488 0.81 42.80 -6.24
C ARG A 488 -0.65 43.15 -6.00
N ASN A 489 -0.91 44.39 -5.55
CA ASN A 489 -2.25 44.86 -5.21
C ASN A 489 -3.02 45.32 -6.45
N GLY A 490 -2.30 45.88 -7.43
CA GLY A 490 -2.85 46.37 -8.71
C GLY A 490 -1.74 46.97 -9.55
N GLY A 491 -1.92 47.20 -10.81
CA GLY A 491 -1.04 47.89 -11.73
C GLY A 491 0.45 47.98 -11.36
N ASP A 492 0.80 49.05 -10.69
CA ASP A 492 2.13 49.43 -10.19
C ASP A 492 2.29 49.31 -8.65
N GLU A 493 1.24 48.85 -7.95
CA GLU A 493 1.18 48.77 -6.50
C GLU A 493 1.51 47.42 -5.95
N PHE A 494 2.32 47.37 -4.87
CA PHE A 494 2.70 46.17 -4.16
C PHE A 494 2.53 46.35 -2.63
N LEU A 495 2.25 45.24 -1.94
CA LEU A 495 2.20 45.15 -0.49
C LEU A 495 3.16 44.10 0.01
N ALA A 496 3.91 44.43 1.05
CA ALA A 496 4.75 43.49 1.77
C ALA A 496 4.42 43.52 3.26
N PHE A 497 4.34 42.34 3.88
CA PHE A 497 4.09 42.14 5.30
C PHE A 497 5.31 41.50 5.93
N ILE A 498 5.85 42.11 6.98
CA ILE A 498 7.13 41.76 7.59
C ILE A 498 6.91 41.33 9.03
N PHE A 499 7.57 40.28 9.45
CA PHE A 499 7.50 39.73 10.81
C PHE A 499 8.92 39.45 11.33
N PRO A 500 9.25 39.89 12.59
CA PRO A 500 8.52 40.86 13.42
C PRO A 500 8.55 42.28 12.86
N GLU A 501 7.76 43.21 13.45
CA GLU A 501 7.59 44.58 12.97
C GLU A 501 8.89 45.39 12.92
N ASP A 502 9.84 45.12 13.81
CA ASP A 502 11.14 45.80 13.91
C ASP A 502 12.00 45.69 12.64
N TYR A 503 11.80 44.61 11.86
CA TYR A 503 12.54 44.41 10.61
C TYR A 503 11.95 45.18 9.41
N THR A 504 10.82 45.86 9.56
CA THR A 504 10.11 46.49 8.44
C THR A 504 10.96 47.55 7.72
N LEU A 505 11.69 48.37 8.47
CA LEU A 505 12.59 49.39 7.90
C LEU A 505 13.76 48.74 7.18
N THR A 506 14.44 47.76 7.79
CA THR A 506 15.58 47.06 7.21
C THR A 506 15.20 46.35 5.90
N VAL A 507 13.98 45.77 5.83
CA VAL A 507 13.49 45.13 4.61
C VAL A 507 13.21 46.15 3.52
N ALA A 508 12.64 47.34 3.88
CA ALA A 508 12.43 48.43 2.89
C ALA A 508 13.76 48.93 2.33
N GLU A 509 14.75 49.13 3.19
CA GLU A 509 16.11 49.50 2.77
C GLU A 509 16.70 48.44 1.83
N LYS A 510 16.55 47.16 2.17
CA LYS A 510 17.03 46.03 1.33
C LYS A 510 16.36 45.95 -0.02
N ILE A 511 15.06 46.26 -0.11
CA ILE A 511 14.35 46.40 -1.40
C ILE A 511 15.02 47.49 -2.25
N CYS A 512 15.33 48.67 -1.67
CA CYS A 512 15.99 49.77 -2.40
C CYS A 512 17.41 49.37 -2.87
N GLU A 513 18.21 48.71 -2.00
CA GLU A 513 19.53 48.18 -2.39
C GLU A 513 19.46 47.20 -3.56
N ASN A 514 18.52 46.26 -3.52
CA ASN A 514 18.30 45.29 -4.60
C ASN A 514 17.95 46.01 -5.92
N LEU A 515 17.14 47.07 -5.85
CA LEU A 515 16.75 47.85 -7.03
C LEU A 515 17.90 48.69 -7.60
N GLU A 516 18.77 49.28 -6.77
CA GLU A 516 19.96 49.99 -7.27
C GLU A 516 20.91 49.05 -8.04
N THR A 517 21.10 47.82 -7.55
CA THR A 517 21.92 46.80 -8.24
C THR A 517 21.32 46.43 -9.61
N ILE A 518 20.01 46.50 -9.76
CA ILE A 518 19.30 46.15 -11.00
C ILE A 518 19.28 47.33 -11.96
N LYS A 519 19.19 48.54 -11.47
CA LYS A 519 19.12 49.81 -12.26
C LYS A 519 20.30 49.97 -13.22
N GLU A 520 21.48 49.51 -12.82
CA GLU A 520 22.69 49.57 -13.66
C GLU A 520 22.62 48.64 -14.91
N LYS A 521 21.68 47.71 -14.94
CA LYS A 521 21.56 46.69 -16.01
C LYS A 521 20.51 47.01 -17.07
N VAL A 522 19.78 48.11 -16.95
CA VAL A 522 18.67 48.44 -17.83
C VAL A 522 18.76 49.88 -18.34
N CYS A 523 18.16 50.15 -19.52
CA CYS A 523 18.20 51.43 -20.18
C CYS A 523 17.00 52.36 -19.85
N PHE A 524 16.10 51.90 -18.97
CA PHE A 524 14.93 52.67 -18.54
C PHE A 524 15.02 53.01 -17.04
N PRO A 525 14.32 54.06 -16.57
CA PRO A 525 14.39 54.47 -15.18
C PRO A 525 13.75 53.44 -14.24
N VAL A 526 14.44 53.08 -13.15
CA VAL A 526 13.94 52.19 -12.10
C VAL A 526 13.89 52.98 -10.80
N SER A 527 12.71 53.24 -10.28
CA SER A 527 12.52 53.85 -8.96
C SER A 527 11.16 53.49 -8.38
N ILE A 528 11.07 53.45 -7.07
CA ILE A 528 9.86 53.17 -6.30
C ILE A 528 9.60 54.30 -5.30
N SER A 529 8.33 54.47 -4.95
CA SER A 529 7.93 55.20 -3.75
C SER A 529 7.35 54.19 -2.75
N TYR A 530 7.67 54.31 -1.48
CA TYR A 530 7.16 53.39 -0.47
C TYR A 530 6.77 54.12 0.83
N GLY A 531 5.85 53.51 1.57
CA GLY A 531 5.48 53.92 2.90
C GLY A 531 5.43 52.76 3.86
N ILE A 532 5.86 52.97 5.05
CA ILE A 532 5.93 51.96 6.14
C ILE A 532 4.94 52.31 7.25
N ALA A 533 4.25 51.32 7.76
CA ALA A 533 3.48 51.40 8.99
C ALA A 533 3.56 50.09 9.76
N THR A 534 3.66 50.17 11.10
CA THR A 534 3.71 48.98 11.97
C THR A 534 2.48 48.86 12.84
N TYR A 535 2.15 47.66 13.30
CA TYR A 535 1.04 47.43 14.21
C TYR A 535 1.25 48.18 15.51
N GLY A 536 2.45 48.11 16.13
CA GLY A 536 2.78 48.73 17.39
C GLY A 536 2.61 50.25 17.38
N GLU A 537 3.00 50.89 16.25
CA GLU A 537 2.82 52.35 16.06
C GLU A 537 1.34 52.75 16.09
N LEU A 538 0.46 52.00 15.46
CA LEU A 538 -0.98 52.29 15.47
C LEU A 538 -1.61 51.89 16.81
N ALA A 539 -1.22 50.76 17.36
CA ALA A 539 -1.72 50.27 18.65
C ALA A 539 -1.41 51.26 19.80
N ALA A 540 -0.20 51.83 19.81
CA ALA A 540 0.17 52.84 20.81
C ALA A 540 -0.79 54.04 20.78
N ARG A 541 -1.24 54.44 19.58
CA ARG A 541 -2.16 55.57 19.39
C ARG A 541 -3.62 55.24 19.72
N LEU A 542 -4.10 54.04 19.34
CA LEU A 542 -5.49 53.61 19.46
C LEU A 542 -5.81 53.01 20.84
N ARG A 543 -4.85 52.42 21.55
CA ARG A 543 -5.01 51.97 22.94
C ARG A 543 -5.51 53.09 23.88
N LEU A 544 -5.13 54.33 23.61
CA LEU A 544 -5.63 55.50 24.31
C LEU A 544 -7.14 55.74 24.09
N LYS A 545 -7.72 55.14 23.02
CA LYS A 545 -9.13 55.25 22.64
C LYS A 545 -9.95 53.98 22.88
N GLY A 546 -9.33 52.89 23.33
CA GLY A 546 -9.99 51.59 23.52
C GLY A 546 -10.40 50.88 22.19
N GLU A 547 -9.82 51.26 21.09
CA GLU A 547 -10.14 50.72 19.74
C GLU A 547 -9.16 49.61 19.33
N PHE A 548 -9.66 48.60 18.61
CA PHE A 548 -8.85 47.52 18.00
C PHE A 548 -8.24 47.99 16.68
N VAL A 549 -6.97 47.63 16.43
CA VAL A 549 -6.28 47.96 15.18
C VAL A 549 -6.55 46.90 14.15
N SER A 550 -7.20 47.27 13.03
CA SER A 550 -7.34 46.37 11.85
C SER A 550 -6.14 46.51 10.92
N THR A 551 -5.83 45.41 10.20
CA THR A 551 -4.78 45.39 9.18
C THR A 551 -5.05 46.45 8.09
N SER A 552 -6.30 46.71 7.76
CA SER A 552 -6.72 47.74 6.81
C SER A 552 -6.28 49.13 7.21
N GLN A 553 -6.32 49.48 8.53
CA GLN A 553 -5.84 50.78 9.01
C GLN A 553 -4.32 50.93 8.89
N ILE A 554 -3.57 49.86 9.07
CA ILE A 554 -2.11 49.85 8.91
C ILE A 554 -1.76 50.07 7.44
N ILE A 555 -2.42 49.32 6.52
CA ILE A 555 -2.27 49.47 5.08
C ILE A 555 -2.56 50.92 4.67
N GLN A 556 -3.69 51.51 5.11
CA GLN A 556 -4.06 52.87 4.77
C GLN A 556 -3.03 53.88 5.26
N LYS A 557 -2.39 53.66 6.40
CA LYS A 557 -1.34 54.52 6.90
C LYS A 557 -0.05 54.40 6.06
N ALA A 558 0.30 53.18 5.70
CA ALA A 558 1.45 52.91 4.82
C ALA A 558 1.23 53.55 3.45
N ASP A 559 0.05 53.40 2.82
CA ASP A 559 -0.35 53.99 1.55
C ASP A 559 -0.22 55.54 1.61
N ARG A 560 -0.76 56.19 2.67
CA ARG A 560 -0.63 57.63 2.82
C ARG A 560 0.83 58.09 2.86
N ARG A 561 1.71 57.39 3.55
CA ARG A 561 3.16 57.71 3.58
C ARG A 561 3.83 57.51 2.23
N MET A 562 3.47 56.49 1.51
CA MET A 562 3.93 56.24 0.13
C MET A 562 3.50 57.40 -0.77
N TYR A 563 2.25 57.86 -0.68
CA TYR A 563 1.75 58.95 -1.48
C TYR A 563 2.47 60.30 -1.16
N GLU A 564 2.79 60.55 0.12
CA GLU A 564 3.59 61.72 0.54
C GLU A 564 4.98 61.68 -0.11
N GLN A 565 5.65 60.53 -0.12
CA GLN A 565 6.96 60.32 -0.77
C GLN A 565 6.86 60.50 -2.28
N LYS A 566 5.84 59.89 -2.94
CA LYS A 566 5.59 60.02 -4.39
C LYS A 566 5.34 61.47 -4.79
N SER A 567 4.62 62.22 -3.97
CA SER A 567 4.36 63.65 -4.21
C SER A 567 5.64 64.51 -4.12
N ALA A 568 6.51 64.22 -3.15
CA ALA A 568 7.81 64.89 -3.03
C ALA A 568 8.73 64.56 -4.21
N PHE A 569 8.75 63.29 -4.66
CA PHE A 569 9.48 62.88 -5.87
C PHE A 569 9.04 63.65 -7.10
N LYS A 570 7.74 63.78 -7.36
CA LYS A 570 7.20 64.52 -8.52
C LYS A 570 7.53 66.00 -8.46
N LYS A 571 7.50 66.65 -7.29
CA LYS A 571 7.87 68.07 -7.10
C LYS A 571 9.34 68.31 -7.38
N ASN A 572 10.23 67.45 -6.94
CA ASN A 572 11.67 67.55 -7.17
C ASN A 572 12.00 67.39 -8.66
N ARG A 573 11.33 66.46 -9.36
CA ARG A 573 11.50 66.26 -10.78
C ARG A 573 11.06 67.49 -11.62
N LYS A 574 9.93 68.13 -11.29
CA LYS A 574 9.51 69.36 -11.94
C LYS A 574 10.52 70.48 -11.75
N LYS A 575 11.09 70.63 -10.56
CA LYS A 575 12.16 71.62 -10.32
C LYS A 575 13.44 71.37 -11.12
N TYR A 576 13.77 70.11 -11.35
CA TYR A 576 14.93 69.74 -12.18
C TYR A 576 14.72 70.12 -13.65
N HIS A 577 13.57 69.81 -14.23
CA HIS A 577 13.23 70.20 -15.62
C HIS A 577 13.09 71.72 -15.81
N GLU A 578 12.60 72.43 -14.82
CA GLU A 578 12.55 73.91 -14.85
C GLU A 578 13.95 74.54 -14.75
N LYS A 579 14.91 73.91 -14.11
CA LYS A 579 16.32 74.37 -14.09
C LYS A 579 17.08 74.06 -15.36
N GLU A 580 16.88 72.92 -15.98
CA GLU A 580 17.51 72.54 -17.25
C GLU A 580 16.91 73.30 -18.44
N GLY A 581 15.61 73.64 -18.36
CA GLY A 581 14.96 74.43 -19.41
C GLY A 581 15.29 75.94 -19.39
N ARG A 582 16.06 76.45 -18.43
CA ARG A 582 16.58 77.85 -18.39
C ARG A 582 18.03 78.00 -18.84
N GLY A 583 18.60 76.92 -19.40
CA GLY A 583 19.99 76.84 -19.82
C GLY A 583 20.15 76.66 -21.32
N ILE A 584 19.16 77.10 -22.15
CA ILE A 584 19.27 77.22 -23.62
C ILE A 584 18.93 78.65 -24.01
#